data_d1c273a0160b4fbeef731d34c8e58c14
#
_entry.id   d1c273a0160b4fbeef731d34c8e58c14
#
_cell.length_a   1.000
_cell.length_b   1.000
_cell.length_c   1.000
_cell.angle_alpha   90.00
_cell.angle_beta   90.00
_cell.angle_gamma   90.00
#
_symmetry.space_group_name_H-M   'P 1'
#
loop_
_entity.id
_entity.type
_entity.pdbx_description
1 polymer ?
#
loop_
_entity_poly.entity_id
_entity_poly.type
_entity_poly.pdbx_seq_one_letter_code
_entity_poly.pdbx_strand_id
1 'polypeptide(L)'
;MDGTAPFAFLVHPRARIGEDLARIWRPLGHVPEGLWDTAVRRLPVRPFTSSRVALGERAVGEVVVVPFGARHLLSQPGEGKVRVSRAVDHAASHGAGVVGLGALTATVTAGGLSLRGRTDIGVTNGNAYTAAILEDQLTGLLRGDRRVAVVGATGSVGTTLVRLLARAGTVDSLTLVARGAPRLAALGREVGGRVPTRFSTDLYDVRDCDAVVLLTASADALLGAEHLAPGALVLDATQPRNTHPDLVVQRPDVTLVDGGVVDVPSMRIRGADIGLPHGQAYACFAETFLLGLSGHRGHFSIGVPTLDQVDHVRDLARRFAHLGFGAASSTSFGRARVASVEPVR
;
A
#
# COMPACT_ATOMS: atom_id res chain seq x y z
N MET A 1 22.86 12.06 -16.69
CA MET A 1 21.71 11.66 -15.81
C MET A 1 21.40 12.84 -14.85
N ASP A 2 21.13 13.99 -15.43
CA ASP A 2 20.96 15.24 -14.69
C ASP A 2 19.48 15.59 -14.60
N GLY A 3 18.75 14.93 -13.73
CA GLY A 3 17.33 15.15 -13.55
C GLY A 3 16.71 14.37 -12.38
N THR A 4 17.51 13.56 -11.67
CA THR A 4 17.02 12.85 -10.50
C THR A 4 16.92 13.79 -9.31
N ALA A 5 15.71 14.02 -8.80
CA ALA A 5 15.54 14.67 -7.52
C ALA A 5 15.53 13.59 -6.41
N PRO A 6 16.19 13.82 -5.27
CA PRO A 6 16.02 12.95 -4.11
C PRO A 6 14.55 12.84 -3.73
N PHE A 7 14.14 11.67 -3.24
CA PHE A 7 12.78 11.46 -2.74
C PHE A 7 12.79 11.11 -1.26
N ALA A 8 11.68 11.32 -0.59
CA ALA A 8 11.44 10.80 0.74
C ALA A 8 10.19 9.94 0.77
N PHE A 9 10.17 8.91 1.61
CA PHE A 9 8.98 8.09 1.81
C PHE A 9 8.63 8.03 3.29
N LEU A 10 7.40 8.43 3.63
CA LEU A 10 6.95 8.47 5.01
C LEU A 10 6.42 7.10 5.44
N VAL A 11 6.89 6.64 6.58
CA VAL A 11 6.41 5.44 7.26
C VAL A 11 6.00 5.78 8.68
N HIS A 12 5.20 4.92 9.30
CA HIS A 12 4.84 5.02 10.72
C HIS A 12 4.98 3.66 11.38
N PRO A 13 5.20 3.59 12.72
CA PRO A 13 5.18 2.34 13.47
C PRO A 13 3.82 1.63 13.28
N ARG A 14 3.85 0.31 13.10
CA ARG A 14 2.68 -0.54 12.89
C ARG A 14 1.86 -0.68 14.19
N ALA A 15 1.31 -1.85 14.44
CA ALA A 15 0.46 -2.09 15.61
C ALA A 15 1.23 -2.09 16.92
N ARG A 16 2.50 -2.53 16.90
CA ARG A 16 3.39 -2.57 18.07
C ARG A 16 4.61 -1.69 17.83
N ILE A 17 4.60 -0.55 18.50
CA ILE A 17 5.65 0.48 18.36
C ILE A 17 7.03 -0.08 18.79
N GLY A 18 7.08 -0.83 19.89
CA GLY A 18 8.30 -1.42 20.40
C GLY A 18 8.95 -2.40 19.43
N GLU A 19 8.17 -3.23 18.75
CA GLU A 19 8.69 -4.19 17.75
C GLU A 19 9.31 -3.47 16.54
N ASP A 20 8.68 -2.40 16.07
CA ASP A 20 9.20 -1.64 14.93
C ASP A 20 10.43 -0.81 15.32
N LEU A 21 10.46 -0.24 16.52
CA LEU A 21 11.63 0.48 17.01
C LEU A 21 12.80 -0.46 17.33
N ALA A 22 12.54 -1.71 17.71
CA ALA A 22 13.59 -2.72 17.89
C ALA A 22 14.37 -3.04 16.60
N ARG A 23 13.79 -2.77 15.43
CA ARG A 23 14.48 -2.88 14.12
C ARG A 23 15.50 -1.77 13.92
N ILE A 24 15.31 -0.64 14.60
CA ILE A 24 16.25 0.49 14.59
C ILE A 24 17.31 0.28 15.67
N TRP A 25 16.87 -0.12 16.89
CA TRP A 25 17.73 -0.38 18.03
C TRP A 25 17.10 -1.43 18.96
N ARG A 26 17.70 -2.63 19.02
CA ARG A 26 17.17 -3.80 19.72
C ARG A 26 16.67 -3.54 21.16
N PRO A 27 17.36 -2.78 22.04
CA PRO A 27 16.89 -2.50 23.39
C PRO A 27 15.52 -1.86 23.47
N LEU A 28 15.08 -1.11 22.44
CA LEU A 28 13.77 -0.46 22.41
C LEU A 28 12.60 -1.46 22.40
N GLY A 29 12.81 -2.68 21.91
CA GLY A 29 11.83 -3.75 21.94
C GLY A 29 11.51 -4.31 23.33
N HIS A 30 12.34 -4.06 24.34
CA HIS A 30 12.12 -4.50 25.72
C HIS A 30 11.27 -3.51 26.54
N VAL A 31 11.00 -2.32 25.99
CA VAL A 31 10.15 -1.31 26.63
C VAL A 31 8.69 -1.73 26.50
N PRO A 32 7.92 -1.81 27.62
CA PRO A 32 6.50 -2.15 27.56
C PRO A 32 5.72 -1.26 26.61
N GLU A 33 4.81 -1.85 25.83
CA GLU A 33 4.06 -1.14 24.78
C GLU A 33 3.25 0.05 25.34
N GLY A 34 2.69 -0.08 26.55
CA GLY A 34 1.96 1.01 27.23
C GLY A 34 2.83 2.24 27.55
N LEU A 35 4.15 2.06 27.74
CA LEU A 35 5.08 3.18 27.90
C LEU A 35 5.34 3.85 26.57
N TRP A 36 5.46 3.08 25.48
CA TRP A 36 5.55 3.62 24.14
C TRP A 36 4.30 4.41 23.75
N ASP A 37 3.12 3.88 24.02
CA ASP A 37 1.83 4.54 23.78
C ASP A 37 1.79 5.90 24.49
N THR A 38 2.19 5.93 25.77
CA THR A 38 2.24 7.15 26.58
C THR A 38 3.29 8.14 26.04
N ALA A 39 4.49 7.65 25.74
CA ALA A 39 5.59 8.49 25.24
C ALA A 39 5.24 9.13 23.90
N VAL A 40 4.73 8.36 22.95
CA VAL A 40 4.35 8.84 21.63
C VAL A 40 3.20 9.86 21.68
N ARG A 41 2.28 9.69 22.64
CA ARG A 41 1.17 10.66 22.84
C ARG A 41 1.65 11.98 23.44
N ARG A 42 2.52 11.92 24.45
CA ARG A 42 2.87 13.08 25.30
C ARG A 42 4.13 13.79 24.86
N LEU A 43 5.08 13.08 24.27
CA LEU A 43 6.34 13.66 23.86
C LEU A 43 6.26 14.20 22.42
N PRO A 44 6.76 15.41 22.16
CA PRO A 44 6.85 16.00 20.83
C PRO A 44 8.03 15.39 20.06
N VAL A 45 8.02 14.05 19.89
CA VAL A 45 9.08 13.37 19.14
C VAL A 45 9.07 13.91 17.71
N ARG A 46 10.25 14.35 17.25
CA ARG A 46 10.41 14.86 15.90
C ARG A 46 10.50 13.71 14.88
N PRO A 47 10.04 13.92 13.65
CA PRO A 47 10.31 13.00 12.55
C PRO A 47 11.82 12.82 12.36
N PHE A 48 12.24 11.66 11.90
CA PHE A 48 13.64 11.34 11.66
C PHE A 48 13.81 10.37 10.50
N THR A 49 14.95 10.44 9.82
CA THR A 49 15.33 9.50 8.77
C THR A 49 15.82 8.19 9.39
N SER A 50 15.13 7.09 9.12
CA SER A 50 15.50 5.74 9.60
C SER A 50 16.41 5.00 8.62
N SER A 51 16.34 5.34 7.33
CA SER A 51 17.05 4.61 6.30
C SER A 51 17.32 5.47 5.08
N ARG A 52 18.38 5.14 4.36
CA ARG A 52 18.69 5.71 3.05
C ARG A 52 18.43 4.70 1.96
N VAL A 53 17.89 5.15 0.84
CA VAL A 53 17.62 4.35 -0.36
C VAL A 53 18.71 4.62 -1.37
N ALA A 54 19.32 3.59 -1.89
CA ALA A 54 20.44 3.69 -2.84
C ALA A 54 20.24 2.79 -4.07
N LEU A 55 20.81 3.24 -5.19
CA LEU A 55 21.07 2.44 -6.39
C LEU A 55 22.59 2.34 -6.54
N GLY A 56 23.12 1.13 -6.38
CA GLY A 56 24.56 0.95 -6.22
C GLY A 56 25.08 1.74 -5.02
N GLU A 57 26.07 2.60 -5.23
CA GLU A 57 26.62 3.48 -4.17
C GLU A 57 25.91 4.84 -4.05
N ARG A 58 25.10 5.21 -5.02
CA ARG A 58 24.41 6.51 -5.04
C ARG A 58 23.17 6.49 -4.16
N ALA A 59 23.10 7.36 -3.15
CA ALA A 59 21.89 7.63 -2.42
C ALA A 59 20.90 8.39 -3.33
N VAL A 60 19.65 7.90 -3.41
CA VAL A 60 18.61 8.45 -4.27
C VAL A 60 17.36 8.86 -3.50
N GLY A 61 17.26 8.49 -2.21
CA GLY A 61 16.14 8.84 -1.35
C GLY A 61 16.34 8.43 0.10
N GLU A 62 15.32 8.69 0.90
CA GLU A 62 15.30 8.37 2.33
C GLU A 62 13.92 7.86 2.79
N VAL A 63 13.92 7.11 3.89
CA VAL A 63 12.71 6.69 4.61
C VAL A 63 12.62 7.53 5.88
N VAL A 64 11.53 8.26 6.03
CA VAL A 64 11.29 9.16 7.16
C VAL A 64 10.20 8.57 8.06
N VAL A 65 10.48 8.43 9.34
CA VAL A 65 9.52 7.95 10.33
C VAL A 65 8.68 9.09 10.86
N VAL A 66 7.35 8.93 10.74
CA VAL A 66 6.37 9.71 11.50
C VAL A 66 6.20 9.01 12.85
N PRO A 67 6.66 9.60 13.96
CA PRO A 67 6.67 8.94 15.27
C PRO A 67 5.26 8.93 15.89
N PHE A 68 4.31 8.27 15.22
CA PHE A 68 2.91 8.17 15.63
C PHE A 68 2.36 6.86 15.07
N GLY A 69 2.03 5.91 15.96
CA GLY A 69 1.65 4.55 15.56
C GLY A 69 0.30 4.48 14.85
N ALA A 70 0.02 3.35 14.20
CA ALA A 70 -1.19 3.13 13.41
C ALA A 70 -2.49 3.43 14.18
N ARG A 71 -2.62 2.93 15.42
CA ARG A 71 -3.81 3.17 16.27
C ARG A 71 -3.98 4.65 16.61
N HIS A 72 -2.87 5.37 16.82
CA HIS A 72 -2.90 6.81 17.10
C HIS A 72 -3.34 7.61 15.88
N LEU A 73 -2.81 7.29 14.70
CA LEU A 73 -3.22 7.94 13.45
C LEU A 73 -4.73 7.82 13.21
N LEU A 74 -5.31 6.65 13.51
CA LEU A 74 -6.75 6.41 13.34
C LEU A 74 -7.61 7.08 14.42
N SER A 75 -7.16 7.07 15.70
CA SER A 75 -7.93 7.63 16.82
C SER A 75 -7.78 9.13 16.99
N GLN A 76 -6.67 9.72 16.51
CA GLN A 76 -6.34 11.15 16.63
C GLN A 76 -5.94 11.75 15.27
N PRO A 77 -6.84 11.75 14.27
CA PRO A 77 -6.47 12.13 12.90
C PRO A 77 -6.03 13.59 12.78
N GLY A 78 -6.48 14.48 13.66
CA GLY A 78 -6.05 15.88 13.71
C GLY A 78 -4.55 16.00 14.05
N GLU A 79 -4.13 15.36 15.14
CA GLU A 79 -2.71 15.31 15.53
C GLU A 79 -1.88 14.55 14.48
N GLY A 80 -2.44 13.45 13.93
CA GLY A 80 -1.81 12.70 12.84
C GLY A 80 -1.45 13.59 11.65
N LYS A 81 -2.36 14.47 11.21
CA LYS A 81 -2.09 15.44 10.13
C LYS A 81 -0.92 16.38 10.47
N VAL A 82 -0.87 16.89 11.70
CA VAL A 82 0.20 17.79 12.14
C VAL A 82 1.55 17.05 12.09
N ARG A 83 1.59 15.80 12.59
CA ARG A 83 2.82 15.01 12.61
C ARG A 83 3.28 14.61 11.21
N VAL A 84 2.35 14.26 10.32
CA VAL A 84 2.66 14.01 8.90
C VAL A 84 3.19 15.29 8.24
N SER A 85 2.56 16.45 8.47
CA SER A 85 3.07 17.71 7.92
C SER A 85 4.50 17.99 8.37
N ARG A 86 4.82 17.79 9.65
CA ARG A 86 6.21 17.95 10.17
C ARG A 86 7.20 16.98 9.51
N ALA A 87 6.75 15.76 9.17
CA ALA A 87 7.59 14.79 8.46
C ALA A 87 7.83 15.22 6.99
N VAL A 88 6.83 15.85 6.37
CA VAL A 88 7.00 16.48 5.05
C VAL A 88 7.99 17.66 5.13
N ASP A 89 7.90 18.49 6.20
CA ASP A 89 8.86 19.58 6.44
C ASP A 89 10.28 19.04 6.60
N HIS A 90 10.45 17.92 7.34
CA HIS A 90 11.73 17.25 7.49
C HIS A 90 12.27 16.78 6.13
N ALA A 91 11.47 16.11 5.32
CA ALA A 91 11.85 15.65 3.99
C ALA A 91 12.25 16.82 3.06
N ALA A 92 11.48 17.92 3.07
CA ALA A 92 11.79 19.11 2.29
C ALA A 92 13.11 19.75 2.72
N SER A 93 13.37 19.84 4.04
CA SER A 93 14.62 20.38 4.57
C SER A 93 15.86 19.55 4.22
N HIS A 94 15.68 18.26 3.90
CA HIS A 94 16.73 17.36 3.41
C HIS A 94 16.86 17.36 1.87
N GLY A 95 16.10 18.23 1.18
CA GLY A 95 16.22 18.42 -0.26
C GLY A 95 15.42 17.41 -1.10
N ALA A 96 14.46 16.69 -0.51
CA ALA A 96 13.58 15.83 -1.26
C ALA A 96 12.71 16.65 -2.23
N GLY A 97 12.68 16.25 -3.50
CA GLY A 97 11.82 16.88 -4.52
C GLY A 97 10.39 16.35 -4.51
N VAL A 98 10.20 15.12 -4.03
CA VAL A 98 8.90 14.48 -3.88
C VAL A 98 8.87 13.63 -2.60
N VAL A 99 7.73 13.63 -1.91
CA VAL A 99 7.48 12.82 -0.73
C VAL A 99 6.28 11.88 -0.97
N GLY A 100 6.49 10.59 -0.67
CA GLY A 100 5.47 9.57 -0.70
C GLY A 100 4.84 9.36 0.67
N LEU A 101 3.52 9.19 0.69
CA LEU A 101 2.73 8.95 1.89
C LEU A 101 2.48 7.44 2.04
N GLY A 102 3.19 6.78 2.95
CA GLY A 102 3.03 5.34 3.20
C GLY A 102 1.85 5.03 4.14
N ALA A 103 1.10 3.98 3.84
CA ALA A 103 0.04 3.42 4.68
C ALA A 103 -0.92 4.49 5.24
N LEU A 104 -1.09 4.55 6.56
CA LEU A 104 -2.06 5.46 7.20
C LEU A 104 -1.67 6.94 7.15
N THR A 105 -0.43 7.29 6.77
CA THR A 105 -0.07 8.70 6.55
C THR A 105 -0.85 9.28 5.37
N ALA A 106 -1.11 8.47 4.33
CA ALA A 106 -2.03 8.82 3.25
C ALA A 106 -3.48 8.95 3.76
N THR A 107 -3.94 7.99 4.58
CA THR A 107 -5.32 7.98 5.09
C THR A 107 -5.64 9.23 5.91
N VAL A 108 -4.80 9.59 6.89
CA VAL A 108 -5.05 10.75 7.76
C VAL A 108 -4.95 12.09 7.05
N THR A 109 -4.23 12.15 5.94
CA THR A 109 -4.13 13.35 5.09
C THR A 109 -5.18 13.38 3.97
N ALA A 110 -6.18 12.48 4.02
CA ALA A 110 -7.19 12.31 2.98
C ALA A 110 -6.55 12.06 1.60
N GLY A 111 -5.59 11.13 1.53
CA GLY A 111 -4.84 10.84 0.31
C GLY A 111 -3.89 11.96 -0.10
N GLY A 112 -3.40 12.77 0.83
CA GLY A 112 -2.54 13.93 0.55
C GLY A 112 -3.28 15.24 0.31
N LEU A 113 -4.63 15.24 0.26
CA LEU A 113 -5.43 16.46 0.01
C LEU A 113 -5.14 17.58 1.01
N SER A 114 -4.86 17.26 2.29
CA SER A 114 -4.50 18.27 3.29
C SER A 114 -3.12 18.92 3.05
N LEU A 115 -2.32 18.36 2.15
CA LEU A 115 -0.98 18.84 1.80
C LEU A 115 -0.94 19.51 0.40
N ARG A 116 -2.07 19.60 -0.30
CA ARG A 116 -2.14 20.11 -1.68
C ARG A 116 -1.68 21.56 -1.85
N GLY A 117 -1.64 22.33 -0.76
CA GLY A 117 -1.15 23.72 -0.77
C GLY A 117 0.38 23.84 -0.70
N ARG A 118 1.12 22.74 -0.60
CA ARG A 118 2.59 22.75 -0.58
C ARG A 118 3.12 23.07 -1.98
N THR A 119 4.10 23.97 -2.05
CA THR A 119 4.77 24.34 -3.29
C THR A 119 6.27 24.08 -3.26
N ASP A 120 6.79 23.78 -2.07
CA ASP A 120 8.21 23.52 -1.78
C ASP A 120 8.61 22.07 -2.05
N ILE A 121 7.65 21.12 -2.00
CA ILE A 121 7.88 19.70 -2.25
C ILE A 121 6.66 19.06 -2.93
N GLY A 122 6.90 18.17 -3.86
CA GLY A 122 5.83 17.34 -4.45
C GLY A 122 5.32 16.30 -3.45
N VAL A 123 4.01 15.97 -3.54
CA VAL A 123 3.39 14.94 -2.69
C VAL A 123 2.73 13.88 -3.57
N THR A 124 2.90 12.62 -3.22
CA THR A 124 2.15 11.50 -3.79
C THR A 124 1.68 10.54 -2.71
N ASN A 125 0.51 9.92 -2.89
CA ASN A 125 0.01 8.88 -1.99
C ASN A 125 0.38 7.46 -2.43
N GLY A 126 1.01 7.30 -3.60
CA GLY A 126 1.44 6.01 -4.11
C GLY A 126 0.33 5.09 -4.63
N ASN A 127 -0.91 5.58 -4.67
CA ASN A 127 -2.07 4.73 -4.95
C ASN A 127 -2.25 4.39 -6.43
N ALA A 128 -1.67 5.18 -7.35
CA ALA A 128 -1.73 4.91 -8.77
C ALA A 128 -0.97 3.62 -9.12
N TYR A 129 0.28 3.51 -8.66
CA TYR A 129 1.06 2.30 -8.91
C TYR A 129 0.60 1.11 -8.09
N THR A 130 0.06 1.34 -6.87
CA THR A 130 -0.55 0.27 -6.08
C THR A 130 -1.72 -0.37 -6.82
N ALA A 131 -2.61 0.43 -7.41
CA ALA A 131 -3.73 -0.09 -8.21
C ALA A 131 -3.25 -0.83 -9.47
N ALA A 132 -2.21 -0.32 -10.15
CA ALA A 132 -1.59 -0.97 -11.31
C ALA A 132 -1.05 -2.37 -10.96
N ILE A 133 -0.25 -2.46 -9.89
CA ILE A 133 0.36 -3.73 -9.47
C ILE A 133 -0.70 -4.74 -9.00
N LEU A 134 -1.76 -4.29 -8.34
CA LEU A 134 -2.87 -5.19 -7.95
C LEU A 134 -3.61 -5.74 -9.16
N GLU A 135 -3.83 -4.94 -10.21
CA GLU A 135 -4.41 -5.43 -11.47
C GLU A 135 -3.48 -6.47 -12.11
N ASP A 136 -2.16 -6.20 -12.17
CA ASP A 136 -1.17 -7.10 -12.73
C ASP A 136 -1.10 -8.43 -11.95
N GLN A 137 -1.15 -8.38 -10.60
CA GLN A 137 -1.19 -9.55 -9.73
C GLN A 137 -2.47 -10.36 -9.92
N LEU A 138 -3.64 -9.71 -9.98
CA LEU A 138 -4.92 -10.38 -10.26
C LEU A 138 -4.86 -11.11 -11.60
N THR A 139 -4.47 -10.41 -12.66
CA THR A 139 -4.40 -10.97 -14.02
C THR A 139 -3.40 -12.14 -14.10
N GLY A 140 -2.29 -12.04 -13.37
CA GLY A 140 -1.26 -13.08 -13.34
C GLY A 140 -1.63 -14.32 -12.52
N LEU A 141 -2.43 -14.20 -11.47
CA LEU A 141 -2.71 -15.25 -10.50
C LEU A 141 -4.09 -15.88 -10.65
N LEU A 142 -5.10 -15.11 -11.06
CA LEU A 142 -6.48 -15.59 -11.18
C LEU A 142 -6.63 -16.46 -12.41
N ARG A 143 -7.24 -17.64 -12.22
CA ARG A 143 -7.53 -18.63 -13.26
C ARG A 143 -9.03 -18.98 -13.22
N GLY A 144 -9.56 -19.44 -14.36
CA GLY A 144 -10.98 -19.80 -14.48
C GLY A 144 -11.90 -18.59 -14.46
N ASP A 145 -13.05 -18.72 -13.79
CA ASP A 145 -14.00 -17.64 -13.57
C ASP A 145 -13.33 -16.51 -12.80
N ARG A 146 -13.71 -15.28 -13.12
CA ARG A 146 -13.03 -14.08 -12.60
C ARG A 146 -14.02 -13.20 -11.87
N ARG A 147 -14.70 -13.79 -10.87
CA ARG A 147 -15.58 -13.07 -9.94
C ARG A 147 -14.70 -12.44 -8.84
N VAL A 148 -14.52 -11.14 -8.90
CA VAL A 148 -13.59 -10.42 -8.03
C VAL A 148 -14.34 -9.57 -7.03
N ALA A 149 -14.04 -9.75 -5.75
CA ALA A 149 -14.47 -8.83 -4.69
C ALA A 149 -13.40 -7.79 -4.40
N VAL A 150 -13.80 -6.52 -4.29
CA VAL A 150 -12.93 -5.44 -3.83
C VAL A 150 -13.48 -4.90 -2.51
N VAL A 151 -12.80 -5.23 -1.41
CA VAL A 151 -13.15 -4.79 -0.06
C VAL A 151 -12.40 -3.49 0.25
N GLY A 152 -13.15 -2.44 0.56
CA GLY A 152 -12.62 -1.07 0.59
C GLY A 152 -12.72 -0.36 -0.78
N ALA A 153 -13.68 -0.78 -1.62
CA ALA A 153 -13.86 -0.32 -2.99
C ALA A 153 -13.99 1.20 -3.14
N THR A 154 -14.53 1.90 -2.15
CA THR A 154 -14.69 3.37 -2.16
C THR A 154 -13.47 4.15 -1.62
N GLY A 155 -12.40 3.43 -1.26
CA GLY A 155 -11.10 4.02 -0.93
C GLY A 155 -10.36 4.47 -2.18
N SER A 156 -9.25 5.18 -2.02
CA SER A 156 -8.47 5.72 -3.14
C SER A 156 -7.95 4.61 -4.08
N VAL A 157 -7.26 3.61 -3.55
CA VAL A 157 -6.79 2.47 -4.34
C VAL A 157 -7.95 1.64 -4.87
N GLY A 158 -8.99 1.39 -4.02
CA GLY A 158 -10.15 0.58 -4.40
C GLY A 158 -10.91 1.16 -5.59
N THR A 159 -11.20 2.46 -5.56
CA THR A 159 -11.87 3.17 -6.67
C THR A 159 -11.04 3.09 -7.94
N THR A 160 -9.73 3.30 -7.84
CA THR A 160 -8.83 3.25 -9.00
C THR A 160 -8.74 1.83 -9.57
N LEU A 161 -8.60 0.80 -8.71
CA LEU A 161 -8.56 -0.61 -9.14
C LEU A 161 -9.87 -1.03 -9.83
N VAL A 162 -11.03 -0.66 -9.26
CA VAL A 162 -12.34 -0.95 -9.88
C VAL A 162 -12.45 -0.33 -11.28
N ARG A 163 -11.97 0.91 -11.45
CA ARG A 163 -11.92 1.59 -12.76
C ARG A 163 -10.99 0.88 -13.74
N LEU A 164 -9.82 0.42 -13.27
CA LEU A 164 -8.87 -0.33 -14.09
C LEU A 164 -9.48 -1.64 -14.58
N LEU A 165 -10.03 -2.45 -13.67
CA LEU A 165 -10.66 -3.73 -13.99
C LEU A 165 -11.82 -3.56 -14.97
N ALA A 166 -12.65 -2.53 -14.76
CA ALA A 166 -13.75 -2.21 -15.68
C ALA A 166 -13.26 -1.69 -17.05
N ARG A 167 -12.12 -0.98 -17.11
CA ARG A 167 -11.49 -0.54 -18.37
C ARG A 167 -10.91 -1.73 -19.13
N ALA A 168 -10.23 -2.62 -18.43
CA ALA A 168 -9.53 -3.74 -19.03
C ALA A 168 -10.46 -4.89 -19.48
N GLY A 169 -11.66 -5.02 -18.87
CA GLY A 169 -12.58 -6.12 -19.18
C GLY A 169 -12.00 -7.50 -18.83
N THR A 170 -11.11 -7.57 -17.86
CA THR A 170 -10.38 -8.80 -17.48
C THR A 170 -11.10 -9.62 -16.41
N VAL A 171 -12.23 -9.15 -15.91
CA VAL A 171 -13.03 -9.83 -14.88
C VAL A 171 -14.46 -10.00 -15.34
N ASP A 172 -15.11 -11.12 -14.94
CA ASP A 172 -16.46 -11.46 -15.36
C ASP A 172 -17.52 -10.73 -14.51
N SER A 173 -17.20 -10.47 -13.24
CA SER A 173 -18.04 -9.66 -12.35
C SER A 173 -17.27 -9.05 -11.21
N LEU A 174 -17.82 -7.97 -10.65
CA LEU A 174 -17.29 -7.26 -9.49
C LEU A 174 -18.28 -7.29 -8.32
N THR A 175 -17.79 -7.62 -7.13
CA THR A 175 -18.49 -7.39 -5.86
C THR A 175 -17.76 -6.28 -5.11
N LEU A 176 -18.38 -5.12 -5.01
CA LEU A 176 -17.80 -3.95 -4.36
C LEU A 176 -18.28 -3.88 -2.91
N VAL A 177 -17.36 -3.96 -1.95
CA VAL A 177 -17.68 -3.92 -0.52
C VAL A 177 -17.06 -2.69 0.12
N ALA A 178 -17.91 -1.89 0.79
CA ALA A 178 -17.47 -0.75 1.61
C ALA A 178 -18.59 -0.31 2.56
N ARG A 179 -18.24 0.42 3.62
CA ARG A 179 -19.19 0.92 4.63
C ARG A 179 -20.20 1.96 4.11
N GLY A 180 -19.85 2.68 3.07
CA GLY A 180 -20.63 3.84 2.58
C GLY A 180 -21.47 3.50 1.35
N ALA A 181 -22.73 3.05 1.54
CA ALA A 181 -23.64 2.68 0.45
C ALA A 181 -23.81 3.77 -0.65
N PRO A 182 -23.91 5.07 -0.36
CA PRO A 182 -24.02 6.09 -1.41
C PRO A 182 -22.80 6.16 -2.33
N ARG A 183 -21.58 6.01 -1.77
CA ARG A 183 -20.34 6.01 -2.55
C ARG A 183 -20.20 4.74 -3.39
N LEU A 184 -20.62 3.59 -2.85
CA LEU A 184 -20.67 2.32 -3.59
C LEU A 184 -21.61 2.45 -4.80
N ALA A 185 -22.82 2.96 -4.59
CA ALA A 185 -23.79 3.15 -5.66
C ALA A 185 -23.27 4.13 -6.74
N ALA A 186 -22.54 5.18 -6.36
CA ALA A 186 -21.94 6.11 -7.31
C ALA A 186 -20.85 5.43 -8.16
N LEU A 187 -19.94 4.69 -7.52
CA LEU A 187 -18.89 3.95 -8.22
C LEU A 187 -19.49 2.86 -9.12
N GLY A 188 -20.50 2.13 -8.63
CA GLY A 188 -21.19 1.10 -9.42
C GLY A 188 -21.88 1.67 -10.66
N ARG A 189 -22.51 2.84 -10.59
CA ARG A 189 -23.06 3.51 -11.78
C ARG A 189 -21.99 3.92 -12.79
N GLU A 190 -20.82 4.32 -12.31
CA GLU A 190 -19.69 4.69 -13.16
C GLU A 190 -19.16 3.52 -13.98
N VAL A 191 -19.12 2.30 -13.41
CA VAL A 191 -18.50 1.13 -14.04
C VAL A 191 -19.49 0.08 -14.54
N GLY A 192 -20.75 0.12 -14.08
CA GLY A 192 -21.74 -0.94 -14.28
C GLY A 192 -22.17 -1.21 -15.72
N GLY A 193 -21.89 -0.30 -16.65
CA GLY A 193 -22.10 -0.53 -18.09
C GLY A 193 -20.98 -1.35 -18.75
N ARG A 194 -19.88 -1.64 -18.05
CA ARG A 194 -18.70 -2.33 -18.58
C ARG A 194 -18.51 -3.72 -18.01
N VAL A 195 -18.89 -3.93 -16.74
CA VAL A 195 -18.75 -5.20 -16.04
C VAL A 195 -19.93 -5.37 -15.08
N PRO A 196 -20.53 -6.57 -15.00
CA PRO A 196 -21.57 -6.88 -14.02
C PRO A 196 -21.07 -6.56 -12.61
N THR A 197 -21.80 -5.70 -11.87
CA THR A 197 -21.33 -5.18 -10.59
C THR A 197 -22.41 -5.29 -9.52
N ARG A 198 -22.08 -5.93 -8.41
CA ARG A 198 -22.88 -5.97 -7.17
C ARG A 198 -22.19 -5.12 -6.09
N PHE A 199 -22.96 -4.51 -5.21
CA PHE A 199 -22.43 -3.74 -4.08
C PHE A 199 -23.02 -4.23 -2.77
N SER A 200 -22.19 -4.23 -1.73
CA SER A 200 -22.58 -4.64 -0.39
C SER A 200 -21.86 -3.82 0.69
N THR A 201 -22.50 -3.75 1.84
CA THR A 201 -21.88 -3.27 3.08
C THR A 201 -21.49 -4.43 4.00
N ASP A 202 -21.80 -5.67 3.60
CA ASP A 202 -21.51 -6.88 4.35
C ASP A 202 -20.33 -7.64 3.73
N LEU A 203 -19.39 -8.03 4.58
CA LEU A 203 -18.21 -8.79 4.15
C LEU A 203 -18.55 -10.21 3.74
N TYR A 204 -19.63 -10.80 4.28
CA TYR A 204 -20.07 -12.15 3.88
C TYR A 204 -20.42 -12.28 2.40
N ASP A 205 -20.72 -11.18 1.74
CA ASP A 205 -21.05 -11.19 0.31
C ASP A 205 -19.85 -11.47 -0.62
N VAL A 206 -18.62 -11.57 -0.08
CA VAL A 206 -17.44 -11.96 -0.88
C VAL A 206 -17.26 -13.47 -1.00
N ARG A 207 -18.03 -14.28 -0.24
CA ARG A 207 -17.89 -15.74 -0.18
C ARG A 207 -18.09 -16.49 -1.50
N ASP A 208 -18.75 -15.84 -2.47
CA ASP A 208 -19.01 -16.43 -3.80
C ASP A 208 -17.99 -15.95 -4.85
N CYS A 209 -16.95 -15.19 -4.42
CA CYS A 209 -15.95 -14.64 -5.32
C CYS A 209 -14.70 -15.52 -5.38
N ASP A 210 -14.11 -15.62 -6.59
CA ASP A 210 -12.91 -16.40 -6.84
C ASP A 210 -11.64 -15.66 -6.37
N ALA A 211 -11.72 -14.33 -6.30
CA ALA A 211 -10.68 -13.50 -5.72
C ALA A 211 -11.25 -12.41 -4.82
N VAL A 212 -10.54 -12.11 -3.73
CA VAL A 212 -10.84 -11.03 -2.78
C VAL A 212 -9.63 -10.12 -2.64
N VAL A 213 -9.79 -8.84 -2.96
CA VAL A 213 -8.76 -7.82 -2.78
C VAL A 213 -9.10 -6.96 -1.57
N LEU A 214 -8.22 -6.94 -0.56
CA LEU A 214 -8.38 -6.17 0.66
C LEU A 214 -7.65 -4.84 0.56
N LEU A 215 -8.40 -3.74 0.72
CA LEU A 215 -7.93 -2.35 0.55
C LEU A 215 -8.48 -1.43 1.65
N THR A 216 -8.80 -1.97 2.82
CA THR A 216 -9.38 -1.17 3.90
C THR A 216 -8.31 -0.49 4.75
N ALA A 217 -8.68 0.57 5.45
CA ALA A 217 -7.83 1.27 6.42
C ALA A 217 -8.16 0.80 7.85
N SER A 218 -8.34 -0.53 8.07
CA SER A 218 -8.51 -1.11 9.40
C SER A 218 -7.17 -1.41 10.04
N ALA A 219 -7.10 -1.28 11.36
CA ALA A 219 -5.94 -1.74 12.14
C ALA A 219 -6.03 -3.22 12.52
N ASP A 220 -7.19 -3.84 12.36
CA ASP A 220 -7.51 -5.19 12.78
C ASP A 220 -7.79 -6.09 11.58
N ALA A 221 -7.58 -7.42 11.74
CA ALA A 221 -7.96 -8.41 10.76
C ALA A 221 -9.49 -8.44 10.59
N LEU A 222 -9.96 -8.46 9.34
CA LEU A 222 -11.39 -8.43 9.00
C LEU A 222 -11.83 -9.71 8.30
N LEU A 223 -10.96 -10.30 7.47
CA LEU A 223 -11.29 -11.46 6.64
C LEU A 223 -10.97 -12.75 7.38
N GLY A 224 -12.01 -13.54 7.65
CA GLY A 224 -11.93 -14.87 8.23
C GLY A 224 -12.17 -15.98 7.20
N ALA A 225 -11.99 -17.23 7.64
CA ALA A 225 -12.16 -18.43 6.80
C ALA A 225 -13.57 -18.58 6.23
N GLU A 226 -14.57 -18.13 6.96
CA GLU A 226 -16.00 -18.16 6.64
C GLU A 226 -16.40 -17.24 5.49
N HIS A 227 -15.56 -16.28 5.14
CA HIS A 227 -15.79 -15.33 4.07
C HIS A 227 -15.28 -15.80 2.70
N LEU A 228 -14.65 -16.99 2.61
CA LEU A 228 -13.88 -17.37 1.42
C LEU A 228 -14.47 -18.59 0.71
N ALA A 229 -14.64 -18.47 -0.61
CA ALA A 229 -14.92 -19.59 -1.49
C ALA A 229 -13.81 -20.66 -1.42
N PRO A 230 -14.10 -21.92 -1.73
CA PRO A 230 -13.05 -22.93 -1.91
C PRO A 230 -12.06 -22.51 -3.00
N GLY A 231 -10.76 -22.61 -2.69
CA GLY A 231 -9.69 -22.26 -3.62
C GLY A 231 -9.51 -20.77 -3.92
N ALA A 232 -10.17 -19.88 -3.17
CA ALA A 232 -10.13 -18.44 -3.43
C ALA A 232 -8.72 -17.86 -3.39
N LEU A 233 -8.48 -16.85 -4.23
CA LEU A 233 -7.30 -15.98 -4.17
C LEU A 233 -7.59 -14.79 -3.26
N VAL A 234 -6.73 -14.52 -2.29
CA VAL A 234 -6.79 -13.31 -1.47
C VAL A 234 -5.55 -12.45 -1.71
N LEU A 235 -5.75 -11.22 -2.16
CA LEU A 235 -4.71 -10.20 -2.24
C LEU A 235 -4.90 -9.22 -1.07
N ASP A 236 -4.06 -9.30 -0.04
CA ASP A 236 -4.09 -8.37 1.08
C ASP A 236 -3.05 -7.25 0.88
N ALA A 237 -3.53 -6.09 0.44
CA ALA A 237 -2.69 -4.89 0.21
C ALA A 237 -2.79 -3.89 1.38
N THR A 238 -3.21 -4.34 2.56
CA THR A 238 -3.39 -3.48 3.72
C THR A 238 -2.18 -3.46 4.65
N GLN A 239 -1.96 -2.33 5.30
CA GLN A 239 -0.94 -2.17 6.34
C GLN A 239 -1.49 -1.34 7.51
N PRO A 240 -1.75 -1.95 8.66
CA PRO A 240 -1.60 -3.39 9.01
C PRO A 240 -2.49 -4.32 8.19
N ARG A 241 -2.11 -5.61 8.09
CA ARG A 241 -2.87 -6.61 7.32
C ARG A 241 -4.27 -6.82 7.89
N ASN A 242 -5.22 -7.03 6.98
CA ASN A 242 -6.60 -7.36 7.35
C ASN A 242 -6.89 -8.87 7.31
N THR A 243 -5.86 -9.68 7.14
CA THR A 243 -5.90 -11.15 7.29
C THR A 243 -5.07 -11.58 8.51
N HIS A 244 -5.54 -12.62 9.22
CA HIS A 244 -4.77 -13.23 10.31
C HIS A 244 -3.84 -14.33 9.76
N PRO A 245 -2.62 -14.50 10.30
CA PRO A 245 -1.71 -15.58 9.87
C PRO A 245 -2.32 -16.99 9.92
N ASP A 246 -3.19 -17.25 10.89
CA ASP A 246 -3.87 -18.55 11.04
C ASP A 246 -4.78 -18.89 9.87
N LEU A 247 -5.16 -17.92 9.03
CA LEU A 247 -5.99 -18.17 7.86
C LEU A 247 -5.34 -19.18 6.91
N VAL A 248 -4.01 -19.15 6.76
CA VAL A 248 -3.25 -20.09 5.92
C VAL A 248 -3.35 -21.53 6.44
N VAL A 249 -3.46 -21.69 7.78
CA VAL A 249 -3.61 -23.01 8.43
C VAL A 249 -5.07 -23.48 8.36
N GLN A 250 -6.01 -22.57 8.60
CA GLN A 250 -7.46 -22.89 8.56
C GLN A 250 -7.96 -23.20 7.16
N ARG A 251 -7.40 -22.55 6.14
CA ARG A 251 -7.81 -22.66 4.74
C ARG A 251 -6.60 -22.92 3.83
N PRO A 252 -6.01 -24.12 3.87
CA PRO A 252 -4.87 -24.50 3.05
C PRO A 252 -5.18 -24.53 1.54
N ASP A 253 -6.46 -24.58 1.18
CA ASP A 253 -6.97 -24.47 -0.18
C ASP A 253 -6.90 -23.04 -0.73
N VAL A 254 -6.85 -22.02 0.14
CA VAL A 254 -6.87 -20.62 -0.26
C VAL A 254 -5.45 -20.12 -0.57
N THR A 255 -5.35 -19.33 -1.63
CA THR A 255 -4.11 -18.66 -2.00
C THR A 255 -4.06 -17.26 -1.39
N LEU A 256 -3.29 -17.06 -0.33
CA LEU A 256 -3.10 -15.74 0.29
C LEU A 256 -1.78 -15.11 -0.19
N VAL A 257 -1.87 -13.90 -0.73
CA VAL A 257 -0.75 -13.15 -1.32
C VAL A 257 -0.69 -11.73 -0.76
N ASP A 258 0.53 -11.25 -0.51
CA ASP A 258 0.76 -9.85 -0.20
C ASP A 258 0.48 -8.99 -1.44
N GLY A 259 -0.59 -8.19 -1.39
CA GLY A 259 -0.98 -7.31 -2.48
C GLY A 259 -0.11 -6.06 -2.55
N GLY A 260 0.12 -5.58 -3.78
CA GLY A 260 0.83 -4.31 -4.00
C GLY A 260 2.32 -4.35 -3.63
N VAL A 261 2.98 -5.49 -3.77
CA VAL A 261 4.44 -5.64 -3.62
C VAL A 261 5.11 -5.67 -5.00
N VAL A 262 6.24 -4.99 -5.11
CA VAL A 262 7.02 -4.80 -6.35
C VAL A 262 8.44 -5.31 -6.13
N ASP A 263 8.99 -6.04 -7.09
CA ASP A 263 10.42 -6.32 -7.15
C ASP A 263 11.16 -5.09 -7.67
N VAL A 264 12.25 -4.74 -7.02
CA VAL A 264 13.23 -3.72 -7.43
C VAL A 264 14.62 -4.20 -7.01
N PRO A 265 15.15 -5.24 -7.66
CA PRO A 265 16.37 -5.93 -7.22
C PRO A 265 17.62 -5.04 -7.16
N SER A 266 17.62 -3.94 -7.91
CA SER A 266 18.72 -2.96 -7.89
C SER A 266 18.66 -2.02 -6.68
N MET A 267 17.55 -1.98 -5.95
CA MET A 267 17.39 -1.12 -4.78
C MET A 267 18.11 -1.68 -3.56
N ARG A 268 18.73 -0.79 -2.80
CA ARG A 268 19.33 -1.10 -1.49
C ARG A 268 18.77 -0.12 -0.45
N ILE A 269 18.31 -0.66 0.67
CA ILE A 269 17.91 0.14 1.84
C ILE A 269 19.02 -0.04 2.89
N ARG A 270 19.63 1.08 3.28
CA ARG A 270 20.70 1.14 4.30
C ARG A 270 20.12 1.75 5.57
N GLY A 271 19.97 0.97 6.61
CA GLY A 271 19.33 1.33 7.89
C GLY A 271 18.24 0.33 8.29
N ALA A 272 17.15 0.80 8.88
CA ALA A 272 16.01 -0.04 9.23
C ALA A 272 15.31 -0.56 7.96
N ASP A 273 14.88 -1.83 7.96
CA ASP A 273 14.12 -2.41 6.86
C ASP A 273 12.68 -1.85 6.82
N ILE A 274 12.01 -1.98 5.68
CA ILE A 274 10.62 -1.61 5.50
C ILE A 274 9.65 -2.79 5.72
N GLY A 275 10.14 -3.92 6.21
CA GLY A 275 9.35 -5.12 6.49
C GLY A 275 9.10 -6.01 5.28
N LEU A 276 9.92 -5.91 4.24
CA LEU A 276 9.89 -6.73 3.03
C LEU A 276 11.28 -7.36 2.78
N PRO A 277 11.35 -8.46 2.02
CA PRO A 277 12.61 -9.04 1.55
C PRO A 277 13.47 -8.04 0.78
N HIS A 278 14.76 -8.32 0.74
CA HIS A 278 15.73 -7.49 0.00
C HIS A 278 15.35 -7.39 -1.48
N GLY A 279 15.39 -6.17 -2.03
CA GLY A 279 15.02 -5.93 -3.42
C GLY A 279 13.51 -5.91 -3.67
N GLN A 280 12.69 -5.87 -2.62
CA GLN A 280 11.25 -5.66 -2.72
C GLN A 280 10.82 -4.35 -2.06
N ALA A 281 9.74 -3.77 -2.57
CA ALA A 281 9.12 -2.56 -2.04
C ALA A 281 7.59 -2.63 -2.12
N TYR A 282 6.91 -1.87 -1.28
CA TYR A 282 5.49 -1.59 -1.50
C TYR A 282 5.32 -0.73 -2.75
N ALA A 283 4.27 -0.95 -3.52
CA ALA A 283 4.03 -0.21 -4.76
C ALA A 283 3.92 1.31 -4.54
N CYS A 284 3.37 1.75 -3.41
CA CYS A 284 3.33 3.17 -3.06
C CYS A 284 4.74 3.77 -2.85
N PHE A 285 5.66 2.98 -2.28
CA PHE A 285 7.06 3.37 -2.20
C PHE A 285 7.70 3.41 -3.59
N ALA A 286 7.46 2.39 -4.40
CA ALA A 286 7.99 2.29 -5.76
C ALA A 286 7.48 3.42 -6.67
N GLU A 287 6.23 3.88 -6.53
CA GLU A 287 5.73 5.08 -7.21
C GLU A 287 6.57 6.31 -6.86
N THR A 288 6.79 6.54 -5.56
CA THR A 288 7.60 7.68 -5.10
C THR A 288 9.03 7.61 -5.63
N PHE A 289 9.59 6.39 -5.65
CA PHE A 289 10.93 6.14 -6.17
C PHE A 289 11.02 6.44 -7.68
N LEU A 290 10.06 5.95 -8.48
CA LEU A 290 9.96 6.22 -9.92
C LEU A 290 9.84 7.73 -10.22
N LEU A 291 9.02 8.44 -9.44
CA LEU A 291 8.90 9.89 -9.54
C LEU A 291 10.22 10.60 -9.24
N GLY A 292 10.92 10.20 -8.18
CA GLY A 292 12.26 10.71 -7.87
C GLY A 292 13.27 10.48 -8.99
N LEU A 293 13.31 9.24 -9.53
CA LEU A 293 14.20 8.88 -10.65
C LEU A 293 13.91 9.67 -11.93
N SER A 294 12.63 9.98 -12.17
CA SER A 294 12.22 10.76 -13.34
C SER A 294 12.47 12.27 -13.19
N GLY A 295 12.86 12.72 -12.00
CA GLY A 295 12.98 14.15 -11.70
C GLY A 295 11.65 14.86 -11.62
N HIS A 296 10.54 14.15 -11.33
CA HIS A 296 9.21 14.71 -11.22
C HIS A 296 9.17 15.88 -10.23
N ARG A 297 8.45 16.93 -10.59
CA ARG A 297 8.22 18.11 -9.76
C ARG A 297 6.73 18.32 -9.51
N GLY A 298 6.39 18.81 -8.33
CA GLY A 298 5.01 19.05 -7.92
C GLY A 298 4.29 17.79 -7.45
N HIS A 299 3.00 17.94 -7.19
CA HIS A 299 2.16 16.82 -6.75
C HIS A 299 1.91 15.84 -7.88
N PHE A 300 1.79 14.55 -7.52
CA PHE A 300 1.41 13.53 -8.48
C PHE A 300 0.04 12.94 -8.11
N SER A 301 0.01 11.87 -7.33
CA SER A 301 -1.22 11.18 -6.95
C SER A 301 -1.72 11.76 -5.61
N ILE A 302 -2.77 12.59 -5.65
CA ILE A 302 -3.44 13.15 -4.48
C ILE A 302 -4.93 12.82 -4.54
N GLY A 303 -5.50 12.33 -3.43
CA GLY A 303 -6.86 11.85 -3.38
C GLY A 303 -7.01 10.52 -4.10
N VAL A 304 -7.92 10.44 -5.07
CA VAL A 304 -8.12 9.27 -5.93
C VAL A 304 -7.35 9.47 -7.23
N PRO A 305 -6.39 8.60 -7.57
CA PRO A 305 -5.66 8.71 -8.84
C PRO A 305 -6.57 8.61 -10.05
N THR A 306 -6.22 9.33 -11.10
CA THR A 306 -6.82 9.15 -12.42
C THR A 306 -6.19 7.95 -13.14
N LEU A 307 -6.88 7.41 -14.16
CA LEU A 307 -6.32 6.35 -14.98
C LEU A 307 -5.08 6.81 -15.76
N ASP A 308 -5.03 8.09 -16.18
CA ASP A 308 -3.84 8.66 -16.82
C ASP A 308 -2.62 8.67 -15.89
N GLN A 309 -2.83 8.91 -14.58
CA GLN A 309 -1.74 8.81 -13.61
C GLN A 309 -1.26 7.35 -13.45
N VAL A 310 -2.17 6.38 -13.51
CA VAL A 310 -1.80 4.97 -13.52
C VAL A 310 -1.00 4.61 -14.76
N ASP A 311 -1.45 5.04 -15.93
CA ASP A 311 -0.75 4.80 -17.19
C ASP A 311 0.63 5.47 -17.19
N HIS A 312 0.72 6.71 -16.69
CA HIS A 312 2.00 7.41 -16.56
C HIS A 312 3.00 6.69 -15.65
N VAL A 313 2.59 6.21 -14.48
CA VAL A 313 3.52 5.48 -13.59
C VAL A 313 3.94 4.13 -14.16
N ARG A 314 3.06 3.46 -14.94
CA ARG A 314 3.44 2.26 -15.71
C ARG A 314 4.48 2.57 -16.78
N ASP A 315 4.35 3.72 -17.45
CA ASP A 315 5.36 4.19 -18.43
C ASP A 315 6.69 4.46 -17.76
N LEU A 316 6.69 5.08 -16.57
CA LEU A 316 7.92 5.25 -15.79
C LEU A 316 8.54 3.90 -15.41
N ALA A 317 7.75 2.93 -14.95
CA ALA A 317 8.25 1.60 -14.63
C ALA A 317 8.88 0.91 -15.86
N ARG A 318 8.26 1.04 -17.05
CA ARG A 318 8.83 0.55 -18.32
C ARG A 318 10.12 1.27 -18.69
N ARG A 319 10.17 2.59 -18.54
CA ARG A 319 11.37 3.40 -18.79
C ARG A 319 12.54 2.98 -17.90
N PHE A 320 12.27 2.60 -16.67
CA PHE A 320 13.25 2.14 -15.70
C PHE A 320 13.28 0.61 -15.53
N ALA A 321 12.81 -0.15 -16.54
CA ALA A 321 12.74 -1.62 -16.51
C ALA A 321 14.10 -2.30 -16.21
N HIS A 322 15.21 -1.65 -16.60
CA HIS A 322 16.56 -2.13 -16.29
C HIS A 322 16.87 -2.20 -14.78
N LEU A 323 16.09 -1.55 -13.93
CA LEU A 323 16.17 -1.64 -12.47
C LEU A 323 15.34 -2.80 -11.91
N GLY A 324 14.53 -3.46 -12.75
CA GLY A 324 13.75 -4.64 -12.41
C GLY A 324 12.39 -4.36 -11.79
N PHE A 325 11.79 -3.16 -12.03
CA PHE A 325 10.43 -2.87 -11.56
C PHE A 325 9.40 -3.82 -12.18
N GLY A 326 8.69 -4.56 -11.35
CA GLY A 326 7.64 -5.49 -11.75
C GLY A 326 6.83 -5.97 -10.55
N ALA A 327 5.65 -6.57 -10.80
CA ALA A 327 4.91 -7.22 -9.75
C ALA A 327 5.78 -8.31 -9.11
N ALA A 328 5.94 -8.28 -7.79
CA ALA A 328 6.79 -9.24 -7.09
C ALA A 328 6.26 -10.66 -7.25
N SER A 329 7.18 -11.62 -7.25
CA SER A 329 6.85 -13.02 -7.06
C SER A 329 6.04 -13.17 -5.77
N SER A 330 4.99 -14.01 -5.80
CA SER A 330 4.02 -14.14 -4.72
C SER A 330 4.67 -14.35 -3.36
N THR A 331 4.50 -13.40 -2.46
CA THR A 331 4.83 -13.52 -1.03
C THR A 331 3.55 -13.61 -0.22
N SER A 332 3.66 -14.18 0.97
CA SER A 332 2.59 -14.21 1.98
C SER A 332 3.21 -13.86 3.32
N PHE A 333 2.63 -12.87 4.02
CA PHE A 333 3.18 -12.32 5.27
C PHE A 333 4.66 -11.91 5.19
N GLY A 334 5.09 -11.36 4.05
CA GLY A 334 6.47 -10.94 3.81
C GLY A 334 7.46 -12.09 3.60
N ARG A 335 6.98 -13.32 3.41
CA ARG A 335 7.81 -14.51 3.14
C ARG A 335 7.50 -15.06 1.75
N ALA A 336 8.50 -15.58 1.07
CA ALA A 336 8.29 -16.28 -0.20
C ALA A 336 7.27 -17.41 -0.01
N ARG A 337 6.27 -17.49 -0.88
CA ARG A 337 5.36 -18.64 -0.90
C ARG A 337 6.14 -19.85 -1.41
N VAL A 338 6.11 -20.92 -0.63
CA VAL A 338 6.42 -22.24 -1.17
C VAL A 338 5.29 -22.58 -2.15
N ALA A 339 5.61 -22.76 -3.43
CA ALA A 339 4.63 -23.22 -4.39
C ALA A 339 4.01 -24.50 -3.83
N SER A 340 2.70 -24.51 -3.56
CA SER A 340 2.00 -25.76 -3.31
C SER A 340 2.22 -26.61 -4.54
N VAL A 341 2.86 -27.78 -4.32
CA VAL A 341 2.98 -28.81 -5.34
C VAL A 341 1.56 -29.06 -5.86
N GLU A 342 1.36 -28.85 -7.16
CA GLU A 342 0.10 -29.25 -7.78
C GLU A 342 -0.16 -30.71 -7.40
N PRO A 343 -1.35 -31.10 -6.92
CA PRO A 343 -1.65 -32.49 -6.75
C PRO A 343 -1.56 -33.12 -8.14
N VAL A 344 -0.58 -33.99 -8.31
CA VAL A 344 -0.50 -34.89 -9.47
C VAL A 344 -1.86 -35.62 -9.51
N ARG A 345 -2.54 -35.53 -10.65
CA ARG A 345 -3.78 -36.26 -10.94
C ARG A 345 -3.59 -37.74 -10.83
#